data_af775731e5688d02cc1d40b8f735128b
#
_entry.id   af775731e5688d02cc1d40b8f735128b
#
_cell.length_a   1.000
_cell.length_b   1.000
_cell.length_c   1.000
_cell.angle_alpha   90.00
_cell.angle_beta   90.00
_cell.angle_gamma   90.00
#
_symmetry.space_group_name_H-M   'P 1'
#
loop_
_entity.id
_entity.type
_entity.pdbx_description
1 polymer ?
#
loop_
_entity_poly.entity_id
_entity_poly.type
_entity_poly.pdbx_seq_one_letter_code
_entity_poly.pdbx_strand_id
1 'polypeptide(L)'
;GYIPTLDQIDELHKKIAPSQAAYDLVHTHCVVVATIARQLARHQNALFTNKLGQGSGNALDDSAGAAEQADLPSDGITGGRVPKRLIDEHLATIGGLLHDIGTYRVLKHDGSDGEPLQFDGKRYILHGLLGYEYLLEQGVDESIAQFARNHTGVGLTQQMVIAQNLPLPPVDYMPVNLEQEIVMVADKYNSKSIPPKFLTAQAYAKRAERYGEANKRRWLDLVDQYGVPDVPALAARFRMRMI
;
A
#
# COMPACT_ATOMS: atom_id res chain seq x y z
N GLY A 1 -13.69 -12.41 13.84
CA GLY A 1 -12.55 -11.63 14.23
C GLY A 1 -12.91 -10.18 14.55
N TYR A 2 -12.02 -9.46 15.20
CA TYR A 2 -12.24 -8.05 15.51
C TYR A 2 -11.54 -7.14 14.50
N ILE A 3 -12.03 -5.91 14.39
CA ILE A 3 -11.40 -4.85 13.61
C ILE A 3 -10.63 -3.97 14.60
N PRO A 4 -9.28 -3.93 14.51
CA PRO A 4 -8.48 -3.23 15.50
C PRO A 4 -8.64 -1.71 15.42
N THR A 5 -8.62 -1.06 16.58
CA THR A 5 -8.48 0.40 16.69
C THR A 5 -7.04 0.82 16.42
N LEU A 6 -6.80 2.13 16.26
CA LEU A 6 -5.44 2.64 16.06
C LEU A 6 -4.51 2.26 17.23
N ASP A 7 -5.00 2.33 18.47
CA ASP A 7 -4.21 1.95 19.64
C ASP A 7 -3.90 0.44 19.63
N GLN A 8 -4.86 -0.39 19.27
CA GLN A 8 -4.67 -1.84 19.15
C GLN A 8 -3.67 -2.18 18.04
N ILE A 9 -3.66 -1.43 16.93
CA ILE A 9 -2.69 -1.62 15.85
C ILE A 9 -1.27 -1.36 16.35
N ASP A 10 -1.06 -0.28 17.10
CA ASP A 10 0.25 0.00 17.70
C ASP A 10 0.68 -1.12 18.65
N GLU A 11 -0.24 -1.63 19.47
CA GLU A 11 0.02 -2.78 20.34
C GLU A 11 0.38 -4.04 19.57
N LEU A 12 -0.29 -4.30 18.44
CA LEU A 12 0.04 -5.44 17.57
C LEU A 12 1.48 -5.35 17.05
N HIS A 13 1.91 -4.15 16.61
CA HIS A 13 3.29 -3.91 16.19
C HIS A 13 4.28 -4.11 17.33
N LYS A 14 4.02 -3.52 18.50
CA LYS A 14 4.90 -3.63 19.66
C LYS A 14 5.05 -5.07 20.13
N LYS A 15 3.99 -5.85 20.07
CA LYS A 15 4.00 -7.25 20.50
C LYS A 15 4.92 -8.13 19.66
N ILE A 16 4.96 -7.92 18.35
CA ILE A 16 5.75 -8.74 17.43
C ILE A 16 7.16 -8.19 17.18
N ALA A 17 7.36 -6.88 17.33
CA ALA A 17 8.64 -6.24 17.04
C ALA A 17 9.75 -6.79 17.95
N PRO A 18 10.84 -7.33 17.36
CA PRO A 18 11.93 -7.93 18.14
C PRO A 18 12.84 -6.89 18.79
N SER A 19 12.78 -5.63 18.35
CA SER A 19 13.60 -4.54 18.86
C SER A 19 12.95 -3.20 18.57
N GLN A 20 13.41 -2.14 19.24
CA GLN A 20 12.97 -0.77 18.97
C GLN A 20 13.35 -0.35 17.54
N ALA A 21 14.55 -0.72 17.08
CA ALA A 21 15.01 -0.40 15.74
C ALA A 21 14.11 -1.04 14.66
N ALA A 22 13.72 -2.30 14.85
CA ALA A 22 12.80 -2.98 13.94
C ALA A 22 11.42 -2.33 13.96
N TYR A 23 10.90 -2.02 15.15
CA TYR A 23 9.63 -1.30 15.27
C TYR A 23 9.68 0.04 14.52
N ASP A 24 10.72 0.84 14.74
CA ASP A 24 10.86 2.14 14.11
C ASP A 24 10.86 2.02 12.58
N LEU A 25 11.58 1.06 12.02
CA LEU A 25 11.66 0.87 10.58
C LEU A 25 10.32 0.44 9.98
N VAL A 26 9.71 -0.61 10.50
CA VAL A 26 8.50 -1.21 9.94
C VAL A 26 7.27 -0.34 10.22
N HIS A 27 7.12 0.13 11.44
CA HIS A 27 5.98 0.97 11.83
C HIS A 27 5.99 2.30 11.05
N THR A 28 7.15 2.93 10.90
CA THR A 28 7.26 4.16 10.10
C THR A 28 6.83 3.94 8.65
N HIS A 29 7.30 2.85 8.03
CA HIS A 29 6.86 2.48 6.67
C HIS A 29 5.35 2.30 6.60
N CYS A 30 4.76 1.61 7.58
CA CYS A 30 3.31 1.42 7.63
C CYS A 30 2.55 2.74 7.79
N VAL A 31 3.05 3.67 8.58
CA VAL A 31 2.46 5.02 8.73
C VAL A 31 2.53 5.79 7.40
N VAL A 32 3.67 5.74 6.70
CA VAL A 32 3.83 6.37 5.39
C VAL A 32 2.81 5.78 4.40
N VAL A 33 2.73 4.46 4.32
CA VAL A 33 1.82 3.78 3.40
C VAL A 33 0.36 4.09 3.74
N ALA A 34 0.00 4.09 5.03
CA ALA A 34 -1.35 4.47 5.47
C ALA A 34 -1.70 5.91 5.09
N THR A 35 -0.73 6.83 5.19
CA THR A 35 -0.90 8.23 4.79
C THR A 35 -1.21 8.34 3.29
N ILE A 36 -0.43 7.66 2.45
CA ILE A 36 -0.64 7.66 0.99
C ILE A 36 -1.96 6.97 0.65
N ALA A 37 -2.26 5.81 1.26
CA ALA A 37 -3.50 5.09 1.02
C ALA A 37 -4.73 5.95 1.33
N ARG A 38 -4.69 6.70 2.43
CA ARG A 38 -5.77 7.62 2.79
C ARG A 38 -5.92 8.75 1.77
N GLN A 39 -4.81 9.32 1.30
CA GLN A 39 -4.83 10.35 0.25
C GLN A 39 -5.44 9.80 -1.04
N LEU A 40 -5.01 8.62 -1.48
CA LEU A 40 -5.56 7.97 -2.68
C LEU A 40 -7.05 7.69 -2.54
N ALA A 41 -7.49 7.18 -1.39
CA ALA A 41 -8.89 6.89 -1.12
C ALA A 41 -9.75 8.15 -1.15
N ARG A 42 -9.29 9.24 -0.51
CA ARG A 42 -9.98 10.53 -0.52
C ARG A 42 -10.09 11.10 -1.93
N HIS A 43 -9.02 11.02 -2.70
CA HIS A 43 -9.00 11.50 -4.07
C HIS A 43 -10.02 10.73 -4.93
N GLN A 44 -10.03 9.40 -4.83
CA GLN A 44 -11.01 8.56 -5.53
C GLN A 44 -12.45 8.92 -5.13
N ASN A 45 -12.70 9.16 -3.85
CA ASN A 45 -14.01 9.57 -3.36
C ASN A 45 -14.41 10.95 -3.88
N ALA A 46 -13.47 11.89 -3.98
CA ALA A 46 -13.72 13.20 -4.55
C ALA A 46 -14.10 13.08 -6.03
N LEU A 47 -13.38 12.28 -6.81
CA LEU A 47 -13.69 12.02 -8.22
C LEU A 47 -15.10 11.37 -8.37
N PHE A 48 -15.41 10.39 -7.53
CA PHE A 48 -16.70 9.72 -7.56
C PHE A 48 -17.85 10.66 -7.22
N THR A 49 -17.71 11.44 -6.16
CA THR A 49 -18.72 12.41 -5.72
C THR A 49 -18.93 13.51 -6.76
N ASN A 50 -17.85 14.00 -7.36
CA ASN A 50 -17.92 15.01 -8.41
C ASN A 50 -18.69 14.49 -9.63
N LYS A 51 -18.44 13.24 -10.05
CA LYS A 51 -19.18 12.62 -11.16
C LYS A 51 -20.66 12.49 -10.85
N LEU A 52 -21.05 12.11 -9.63
CA LEU A 52 -22.46 12.05 -9.22
C LEU A 52 -23.13 13.43 -9.27
N GLY A 53 -22.43 14.48 -8.81
CA GLY A 53 -22.89 15.87 -8.91
C GLY A 53 -23.11 16.32 -10.34
N GLN A 54 -22.26 15.92 -11.27
CA GLN A 54 -22.41 16.20 -12.71
C GLN A 54 -23.61 15.46 -13.33
N GLY A 55 -23.89 14.23 -12.87
CA GLY A 55 -25.03 13.44 -13.35
C GLY A 55 -26.41 14.00 -12.93
N SER A 56 -26.45 14.90 -11.95
CA SER A 56 -27.68 15.57 -11.49
C SER A 56 -27.91 16.94 -12.14
N GLY A 57 -26.94 17.45 -12.90
CA GLY A 57 -27.05 18.69 -13.67
C GLY A 57 -27.44 18.43 -15.12
N ASN A 58 -28.00 19.45 -15.81
CA ASN A 58 -28.34 19.35 -17.21
C ASN A 58 -27.14 18.90 -18.05
N ALA A 59 -27.30 17.80 -18.78
CA ALA A 59 -26.29 17.11 -19.60
C ALA A 59 -25.77 17.93 -20.80
N LEU A 60 -25.89 19.27 -20.80
CA LEU A 60 -25.60 20.12 -21.95
C LEU A 60 -24.33 20.99 -21.79
N ASP A 61 -23.57 20.84 -20.69
CA ASP A 61 -22.39 21.66 -20.46
C ASP A 61 -21.15 20.82 -20.16
N ASP A 62 -20.54 20.29 -21.23
CA ASP A 62 -19.25 19.58 -21.16
C ASP A 62 -18.10 20.49 -20.70
N SER A 63 -18.29 21.82 -20.69
CA SER A 63 -17.26 22.77 -20.24
C SER A 63 -17.23 22.93 -18.73
N ALA A 64 -18.33 22.66 -18.02
CA ALA A 64 -18.40 22.72 -16.55
C ALA A 64 -17.60 21.58 -15.88
N GLY A 65 -17.50 20.41 -16.51
CA GLY A 65 -16.80 19.25 -15.97
C GLY A 65 -15.28 19.44 -15.81
N ALA A 66 -14.64 20.18 -16.73
CA ALA A 66 -13.21 20.45 -16.66
C ALA A 66 -12.86 21.54 -15.61
N ALA A 67 -13.74 22.53 -15.40
CA ALA A 67 -13.54 23.57 -14.40
C ALA A 67 -13.78 23.06 -12.96
N GLU A 68 -14.76 22.16 -12.76
CA GLU A 68 -15.05 21.58 -11.46
C GLU A 68 -13.96 20.60 -10.98
N GLN A 69 -13.27 19.92 -11.91
CA GLN A 69 -12.09 19.09 -11.57
C GLN A 69 -10.92 19.92 -11.06
N ALA A 70 -10.77 21.18 -11.49
CA ALA A 70 -9.75 22.08 -11.02
C ALA A 70 -9.98 22.57 -9.58
N ASP A 71 -11.23 22.53 -9.11
CA ASP A 71 -11.62 22.98 -7.77
C ASP A 71 -11.71 21.86 -6.74
N LEU A 72 -11.31 20.61 -7.10
CA LEU A 72 -11.23 19.51 -6.14
C LEU A 72 -10.17 19.85 -5.08
N PRO A 73 -10.45 19.55 -3.79
CA PRO A 73 -9.48 19.78 -2.74
C PRO A 73 -8.17 19.10 -3.09
N SER A 74 -7.06 19.86 -3.03
CA SER A 74 -5.74 19.29 -3.23
C SER A 74 -5.39 18.37 -2.06
N ASP A 75 -5.53 17.09 -2.25
CA ASP A 75 -5.11 16.04 -1.32
C ASP A 75 -3.71 15.52 -1.64
N GLY A 76 -2.99 16.19 -2.53
CA GLY A 76 -1.66 15.81 -2.98
C GLY A 76 -1.65 14.78 -4.10
N ILE A 77 -2.81 14.39 -4.65
CA ILE A 77 -2.93 13.41 -5.73
C ILE A 77 -3.27 14.12 -7.03
N THR A 78 -2.59 13.74 -8.11
CA THR A 78 -2.81 14.28 -9.45
C THR A 78 -3.30 13.17 -10.38
N GLY A 79 -4.34 13.45 -11.16
CA GLY A 79 -4.90 12.47 -12.12
C GLY A 79 -5.88 11.51 -11.47
N GLY A 80 -5.90 10.28 -11.97
CA GLY A 80 -6.82 9.25 -11.52
C GLY A 80 -8.10 9.18 -12.35
N ARG A 81 -8.75 8.01 -12.30
CA ARG A 81 -10.06 7.76 -12.91
C ARG A 81 -11.11 7.56 -11.84
N VAL A 82 -12.35 7.89 -12.17
CA VAL A 82 -13.50 7.70 -11.27
C VAL A 82 -13.62 6.23 -10.88
N PRO A 83 -13.68 5.90 -9.58
CA PRO A 83 -13.85 4.52 -9.12
C PRO A 83 -15.28 4.03 -9.33
N LYS A 84 -15.47 2.73 -9.21
CA LYS A 84 -16.80 2.07 -9.34
C LYS A 84 -17.71 2.38 -8.18
N ARG A 85 -17.16 2.69 -7.01
CA ARG A 85 -17.88 2.96 -5.77
C ARG A 85 -17.07 3.87 -4.86
N LEU A 86 -17.69 4.35 -3.79
CA LEU A 86 -16.96 5.00 -2.70
C LEU A 86 -15.98 4.02 -2.06
N ILE A 87 -14.86 4.57 -1.62
CA ILE A 87 -13.78 3.84 -0.94
C ILE A 87 -13.93 4.08 0.56
N ASP A 88 -13.76 3.04 1.36
CA ASP A 88 -13.70 3.16 2.82
C ASP A 88 -12.30 3.68 3.22
N GLU A 89 -12.21 4.99 3.48
CA GLU A 89 -10.94 5.64 3.84
C GLU A 89 -10.34 5.10 5.12
N HIS A 90 -11.18 4.78 6.10
CA HIS A 90 -10.72 4.24 7.38
C HIS A 90 -10.17 2.83 7.21
N LEU A 91 -10.85 2.00 6.44
CA LEU A 91 -10.39 0.65 6.12
C LEU A 91 -9.06 0.67 5.39
N ALA A 92 -8.89 1.55 4.40
CA ALA A 92 -7.61 1.72 3.69
C ALA A 92 -6.50 2.16 4.65
N THR A 93 -6.78 3.06 5.58
CA THR A 93 -5.82 3.53 6.58
C THR A 93 -5.38 2.38 7.50
N ILE A 94 -6.31 1.63 8.05
CA ILE A 94 -6.04 0.45 8.90
C ILE A 94 -5.21 -0.58 8.13
N GLY A 95 -5.61 -0.87 6.89
CA GLY A 95 -4.91 -1.80 6.03
C GLY A 95 -3.47 -1.38 5.78
N GLY A 96 -3.25 -0.10 5.51
CA GLY A 96 -1.90 0.46 5.35
C GLY A 96 -1.04 0.29 6.59
N LEU A 97 -1.62 0.55 7.77
CA LEU A 97 -0.91 0.40 9.06
C LEU A 97 -0.52 -1.04 9.38
N LEU A 98 -1.23 -2.03 8.84
CA LEU A 98 -1.02 -3.45 9.16
C LEU A 98 -0.40 -4.26 8.02
N HIS A 99 -0.36 -3.72 6.77
CA HIS A 99 0.01 -4.51 5.60
C HIS A 99 1.38 -5.19 5.71
N ASP A 100 2.31 -4.58 6.41
CA ASP A 100 3.71 -5.01 6.41
C ASP A 100 4.17 -5.60 7.76
N ILE A 101 3.21 -5.90 8.65
CA ILE A 101 3.50 -6.38 10.00
C ILE A 101 4.26 -7.71 10.02
N GLY A 102 4.19 -8.49 8.95
CA GLY A 102 4.94 -9.73 8.81
C GLY A 102 6.44 -9.54 8.59
N THR A 103 6.88 -8.33 8.25
CA THR A 103 8.30 -8.01 8.03
C THR A 103 9.16 -8.32 9.24
N TYR A 104 8.62 -8.16 10.46
CA TYR A 104 9.33 -8.51 11.69
C TYR A 104 9.80 -9.97 11.74
N ARG A 105 9.16 -10.87 11.00
CA ARG A 105 9.49 -12.31 10.96
C ARG A 105 10.43 -12.70 9.83
N VAL A 106 10.88 -11.75 9.02
CA VAL A 106 11.80 -12.00 7.90
C VAL A 106 13.08 -11.17 7.99
N LEU A 107 13.52 -10.86 9.21
CA LEU A 107 14.77 -10.17 9.48
C LEU A 107 15.85 -11.20 9.82
N LYS A 108 17.00 -11.14 9.12
CA LYS A 108 18.20 -11.92 9.42
C LYS A 108 18.88 -11.38 10.68
N HIS A 109 19.03 -10.06 10.76
CA HIS A 109 19.43 -9.33 11.95
C HIS A 109 18.31 -8.40 12.36
N ASP A 110 17.77 -8.62 13.54
CA ASP A 110 16.53 -7.99 14.01
C ASP A 110 16.73 -6.88 15.04
N GLY A 111 17.98 -6.53 15.30
CA GLY A 111 18.35 -5.50 16.28
C GLY A 111 18.51 -6.03 17.71
N SER A 112 18.21 -7.31 17.97
CA SER A 112 18.38 -7.92 19.29
C SER A 112 19.81 -8.44 19.52
N ASP A 113 20.59 -8.62 18.45
CA ASP A 113 21.93 -9.19 18.46
C ASP A 113 23.06 -8.15 18.42
N GLY A 114 22.72 -6.86 18.49
CA GLY A 114 23.68 -5.76 18.39
C GLY A 114 24.17 -5.43 16.98
N GLU A 115 23.77 -6.21 15.98
CA GLU A 115 24.10 -5.95 14.59
C GLU A 115 23.06 -5.00 13.96
N PRO A 116 23.44 -4.26 12.90
CA PRO A 116 22.48 -3.47 12.14
C PRO A 116 21.34 -4.34 11.58
N LEU A 117 20.14 -3.77 11.46
CA LEU A 117 19.00 -4.46 10.85
C LEU A 117 19.37 -4.95 9.44
N GLN A 118 19.01 -6.19 9.15
CA GLN A 118 19.19 -6.79 7.83
C GLN A 118 18.00 -7.70 7.52
N PHE A 119 17.42 -7.54 6.32
CA PHE A 119 16.39 -8.45 5.84
C PHE A 119 16.99 -9.81 5.49
N ASP A 120 16.21 -10.86 5.71
CA ASP A 120 16.54 -12.19 5.18
C ASP A 120 16.02 -12.28 3.73
N GLY A 121 16.94 -12.10 2.77
CA GLY A 121 16.57 -12.03 1.35
C GLY A 121 15.85 -13.26 0.82
N LYS A 122 16.16 -14.46 1.36
CA LYS A 122 15.50 -15.71 0.96
C LYS A 122 14.08 -15.83 1.50
N ARG A 123 13.83 -15.27 2.68
CA ARG A 123 12.55 -15.37 3.38
C ARG A 123 11.66 -14.14 3.16
N TYR A 124 12.19 -13.06 2.59
CA TYR A 124 11.48 -11.79 2.50
C TYR A 124 10.12 -11.91 1.80
N ILE A 125 10.01 -12.75 0.77
CA ILE A 125 8.76 -12.98 0.06
C ILE A 125 7.63 -13.52 0.96
N LEU A 126 7.97 -14.10 2.11
CA LEU A 126 7.00 -14.66 3.06
C LEU A 126 6.33 -13.58 3.92
N HIS A 127 6.82 -12.33 3.91
CA HIS A 127 6.35 -11.31 4.85
C HIS A 127 4.84 -11.07 4.78
N GLY A 128 4.24 -11.09 3.60
CA GLY A 128 2.81 -10.92 3.44
C GLY A 128 2.01 -12.04 4.10
N LEU A 129 2.36 -13.29 3.78
CA LEU A 129 1.69 -14.46 4.34
C LEU A 129 1.90 -14.57 5.86
N LEU A 130 3.11 -14.32 6.34
CA LEU A 130 3.41 -14.34 7.78
C LEU A 130 2.66 -13.23 8.54
N GLY A 131 2.49 -12.07 7.93
CA GLY A 131 1.67 -11.00 8.50
C GLY A 131 0.20 -11.40 8.59
N TYR A 132 -0.34 -12.01 7.55
CA TYR A 132 -1.69 -12.56 7.53
C TYR A 132 -1.91 -13.58 8.66
N GLU A 133 -1.00 -14.54 8.77
CA GLU A 133 -1.07 -15.57 9.81
C GLU A 133 -1.00 -14.97 11.23
N TYR A 134 -0.06 -14.03 11.43
CA TYR A 134 0.07 -13.35 12.72
C TYR A 134 -1.22 -12.61 13.11
N LEU A 135 -1.81 -11.87 12.20
CA LEU A 135 -3.04 -11.13 12.47
C LEU A 135 -4.19 -12.07 12.82
N LEU A 136 -4.32 -13.19 12.12
CA LEU A 136 -5.31 -14.23 12.47
C LEU A 136 -5.06 -14.83 13.86
N GLU A 137 -3.80 -15.13 14.18
CA GLU A 137 -3.41 -15.62 15.51
C GLU A 137 -3.80 -14.66 16.64
N GLN A 138 -3.76 -13.35 16.36
CA GLN A 138 -4.16 -12.31 17.31
C GLN A 138 -5.67 -12.04 17.32
N GLY A 139 -6.45 -12.80 16.58
CA GLY A 139 -7.91 -12.66 16.54
C GLY A 139 -8.44 -11.54 15.65
N VAL A 140 -7.58 -10.94 14.82
CA VAL A 140 -7.99 -9.91 13.86
C VAL A 140 -8.84 -10.55 12.76
N ASP A 141 -9.87 -9.83 12.32
CA ASP A 141 -10.75 -10.31 11.26
C ASP A 141 -9.98 -10.59 9.97
N GLU A 142 -10.38 -11.66 9.27
CA GLU A 142 -9.73 -12.06 8.02
C GLU A 142 -9.74 -10.95 6.98
N SER A 143 -10.81 -10.18 6.89
CA SER A 143 -10.91 -9.05 5.95
C SER A 143 -9.81 -8.01 6.16
N ILE A 144 -9.32 -7.86 7.39
CA ILE A 144 -8.21 -6.97 7.72
C ILE A 144 -6.87 -7.67 7.48
N ALA A 145 -6.75 -8.93 7.89
CA ALA A 145 -5.52 -9.71 7.71
C ALA A 145 -5.12 -9.85 6.24
N GLN A 146 -6.09 -9.86 5.33
CA GLN A 146 -5.85 -9.93 3.89
C GLN A 146 -5.06 -8.76 3.32
N PHE A 147 -5.05 -7.61 3.96
CA PHE A 147 -4.21 -6.48 3.54
C PHE A 147 -2.71 -6.86 3.57
N ALA A 148 -2.31 -7.65 4.54
CA ALA A 148 -0.93 -8.17 4.61
C ALA A 148 -0.69 -9.22 3.52
N ARG A 149 -1.62 -10.14 3.36
CA ARG A 149 -1.50 -11.27 2.42
C ARG A 149 -1.41 -10.82 0.96
N ASN A 150 -2.12 -9.78 0.57
CA ASN A 150 -2.41 -9.46 -0.82
C ASN A 150 -1.72 -8.19 -1.35
N HIS A 151 -0.65 -7.69 -0.69
CA HIS A 151 0.00 -6.44 -1.11
C HIS A 151 1.29 -6.63 -1.92
N THR A 152 1.78 -7.84 -2.11
CA THR A 152 3.08 -8.09 -2.73
C THR A 152 3.10 -7.69 -4.21
N GLY A 153 4.13 -6.92 -4.60
CA GLY A 153 4.28 -6.44 -5.96
C GLY A 153 3.07 -5.63 -6.42
N VAL A 154 2.60 -5.90 -7.62
CA VAL A 154 1.35 -5.36 -8.15
C VAL A 154 0.27 -6.43 -8.25
N GLY A 155 0.35 -7.41 -7.36
CA GLY A 155 -0.49 -8.60 -7.29
C GLY A 155 0.30 -9.83 -7.74
N LEU A 156 0.31 -10.85 -6.90
CA LEU A 156 1.03 -12.09 -7.14
C LEU A 156 0.02 -13.20 -7.44
N THR A 157 0.02 -13.68 -8.68
CA THR A 157 -0.88 -14.75 -9.11
C THR A 157 -0.30 -16.12 -8.80
N GLN A 158 -1.15 -17.15 -8.75
CA GLN A 158 -0.74 -18.54 -8.66
C GLN A 158 0.31 -18.89 -9.72
N GLN A 159 0.07 -18.46 -10.96
CA GLN A 159 0.99 -18.71 -12.07
C GLN A 159 2.38 -18.10 -11.82
N MET A 160 2.43 -16.88 -11.28
CA MET A 160 3.70 -16.21 -10.93
C MET A 160 4.43 -16.97 -9.81
N VAL A 161 3.70 -17.44 -8.80
CA VAL A 161 4.28 -18.24 -7.71
C VAL A 161 4.96 -19.50 -8.27
N ILE A 162 4.28 -20.21 -9.17
CA ILE A 162 4.81 -21.41 -9.80
C ILE A 162 5.98 -21.08 -10.73
N ALA A 163 5.83 -20.09 -11.63
CA ALA A 163 6.84 -19.74 -12.62
C ALA A 163 8.14 -19.24 -11.99
N GLN A 164 8.04 -18.49 -10.88
CA GLN A 164 9.20 -17.97 -10.16
C GLN A 164 9.70 -18.92 -9.06
N ASN A 165 9.09 -20.09 -8.91
CA ASN A 165 9.42 -21.09 -7.88
C ASN A 165 9.51 -20.44 -6.48
N LEU A 166 8.52 -19.65 -6.12
CA LEU A 166 8.48 -18.97 -4.83
C LEU A 166 8.12 -19.94 -3.70
N PRO A 167 8.68 -19.76 -2.49
CA PRO A 167 8.40 -20.64 -1.34
C PRO A 167 7.05 -20.29 -0.68
N LEU A 168 6.00 -20.20 -1.48
CA LEU A 168 4.64 -19.87 -1.07
C LEU A 168 3.69 -20.96 -1.55
N PRO A 169 2.60 -21.24 -0.83
CA PRO A 169 1.51 -22.06 -1.40
C PRO A 169 1.08 -21.49 -2.75
N PRO A 170 0.89 -22.37 -3.78
CA PRO A 170 0.62 -21.92 -5.15
C PRO A 170 -0.86 -21.53 -5.32
N VAL A 171 -1.19 -20.34 -4.82
CA VAL A 171 -2.52 -19.73 -4.90
C VAL A 171 -2.37 -18.25 -5.27
N ASP A 172 -3.47 -17.57 -5.54
CA ASP A 172 -3.45 -16.13 -5.80
C ASP A 172 -3.27 -15.33 -4.50
N TYR A 173 -2.42 -14.32 -4.58
CA TYR A 173 -2.20 -13.31 -3.55
C TYR A 173 -2.49 -11.93 -4.16
N MET A 174 -3.75 -11.72 -4.50
CA MET A 174 -4.23 -10.54 -5.22
C MET A 174 -5.19 -9.74 -4.35
N PRO A 175 -5.20 -8.40 -4.44
CA PRO A 175 -6.23 -7.60 -3.80
C PRO A 175 -7.63 -8.09 -4.17
N VAL A 176 -8.51 -8.25 -3.19
CA VAL A 176 -9.89 -8.72 -3.39
C VAL A 176 -10.90 -7.58 -3.36
N ASN A 177 -10.48 -6.37 -3.06
CA ASN A 177 -11.30 -5.16 -3.10
C ASN A 177 -10.44 -3.92 -3.39
N LEU A 178 -11.10 -2.78 -3.56
CA LEU A 178 -10.42 -1.53 -3.92
C LEU A 178 -9.53 -1.01 -2.80
N GLU A 179 -9.92 -1.19 -1.54
CA GLU A 179 -9.13 -0.76 -0.38
C GLU A 179 -7.79 -1.53 -0.31
N GLN A 180 -7.81 -2.83 -0.53
CA GLN A 180 -6.57 -3.63 -0.59
C GLN A 180 -5.70 -3.23 -1.78
N GLU A 181 -6.31 -2.97 -2.93
CA GLU A 181 -5.57 -2.52 -4.12
C GLU A 181 -4.90 -1.16 -3.88
N ILE A 182 -5.61 -0.23 -3.22
CA ILE A 182 -5.06 1.09 -2.86
C ILE A 182 -3.85 0.96 -1.94
N VAL A 183 -3.92 0.09 -0.94
CA VAL A 183 -2.78 -0.15 -0.03
C VAL A 183 -1.60 -0.76 -0.78
N MET A 184 -1.85 -1.72 -1.65
CA MET A 184 -0.82 -2.31 -2.52
C MET A 184 -0.13 -1.24 -3.37
N VAL A 185 -0.89 -0.35 -3.98
CA VAL A 185 -0.36 0.76 -4.79
C VAL A 185 0.44 1.74 -3.92
N ALA A 186 -0.12 2.16 -2.79
CA ALA A 186 0.52 3.09 -1.85
C ALA A 186 1.87 2.57 -1.37
N ASP A 187 1.98 1.27 -1.10
CA ASP A 187 3.20 0.61 -0.66
C ASP A 187 4.38 0.82 -1.62
N LYS A 188 4.12 0.93 -2.90
CA LYS A 188 5.17 1.01 -3.94
C LYS A 188 5.91 2.35 -3.97
N TYR A 189 5.37 3.37 -3.29
CA TYR A 189 6.00 4.68 -3.21
C TYR A 189 7.00 4.83 -2.06
N ASN A 190 7.10 3.83 -1.18
CA ASN A 190 8.05 3.88 -0.05
C ASN A 190 8.77 2.54 0.12
N SER A 191 10.08 2.60 0.31
CA SER A 191 10.93 1.42 0.48
C SER A 191 11.50 1.41 1.90
N LYS A 192 11.43 0.25 2.55
CA LYS A 192 12.09 -0.03 3.83
C LYS A 192 13.59 -0.31 3.69
N SER A 193 14.24 0.24 2.68
CA SER A 193 15.70 0.22 2.61
C SER A 193 16.29 0.90 3.84
N ILE A 194 17.55 0.64 4.13
CA ILE A 194 18.23 1.22 5.28
C ILE A 194 19.33 2.16 4.78
N PRO A 195 19.09 3.49 4.87
CA PRO A 195 17.90 4.21 5.33
C PRO A 195 16.71 4.11 4.36
N PRO A 196 15.48 4.29 4.84
CA PRO A 196 14.29 4.23 3.98
C PRO A 196 14.25 5.39 2.99
N LYS A 197 13.52 5.19 1.89
CA LYS A 197 13.41 6.18 0.81
C LYS A 197 12.05 6.12 0.13
N PHE A 198 11.66 7.22 -0.50
CA PHE A 198 10.52 7.26 -1.40
C PHE A 198 10.94 6.94 -2.84
N LEU A 199 10.01 6.38 -3.59
CA LEU A 199 10.14 6.15 -5.03
C LEU A 199 9.07 6.95 -5.77
N THR A 200 9.45 7.53 -6.91
CA THR A 200 8.48 8.04 -7.86
C THR A 200 7.75 6.88 -8.57
N ALA A 201 6.63 7.19 -9.22
CA ALA A 201 5.93 6.21 -10.05
C ALA A 201 6.85 5.65 -11.15
N GLN A 202 7.70 6.49 -11.73
CA GLN A 202 8.66 6.10 -12.76
C GLN A 202 9.75 5.19 -12.20
N ALA A 203 10.26 5.48 -11.01
CA ALA A 203 11.26 4.65 -10.36
C ALA A 203 10.70 3.25 -10.07
N TYR A 204 9.46 3.16 -9.60
CA TYR A 204 8.84 1.85 -9.38
C TYR A 204 8.52 1.13 -10.70
N ALA A 205 8.14 1.86 -11.76
CA ALA A 205 7.92 1.25 -13.08
C ALA A 205 9.15 0.48 -13.57
N LYS A 206 10.35 1.01 -13.35
CA LYS A 206 11.61 0.32 -13.67
C LYS A 206 11.79 -0.96 -12.86
N ARG A 207 11.42 -0.96 -11.59
CA ARG A 207 11.44 -2.17 -10.77
C ARG A 207 10.44 -3.21 -11.23
N ALA A 208 9.21 -2.77 -11.52
CA ALA A 208 8.16 -3.63 -12.02
C ALA A 208 8.54 -4.31 -13.34
N GLU A 209 9.27 -3.61 -14.21
CA GLU A 209 9.74 -4.13 -15.50
C GLU A 209 10.68 -5.32 -15.35
N ARG A 210 11.43 -5.42 -14.24
CA ARG A 210 12.32 -6.57 -13.96
C ARG A 210 11.57 -7.90 -13.90
N TYR A 211 10.26 -7.85 -13.61
CA TYR A 211 9.39 -9.01 -13.54
C TYR A 211 8.53 -9.17 -14.80
N GLY A 212 8.87 -8.47 -15.86
CA GLY A 212 8.22 -8.56 -17.16
C GLY A 212 7.44 -7.32 -17.57
N GLU A 213 7.22 -7.18 -18.87
CA GLU A 213 6.51 -6.04 -19.47
C GLU A 213 5.04 -5.97 -19.00
N ALA A 214 4.38 -7.12 -18.84
CA ALA A 214 3.01 -7.17 -18.34
C ALA A 214 2.90 -6.62 -16.91
N ASN A 215 3.91 -6.88 -16.08
CA ASN A 215 3.95 -6.39 -14.70
C ASN A 215 4.12 -4.86 -14.68
N LYS A 216 4.99 -4.30 -15.53
CA LYS A 216 5.13 -2.85 -15.69
C LYS A 216 3.84 -2.21 -16.17
N ARG A 217 3.17 -2.80 -17.18
CA ARG A 217 1.90 -2.30 -17.71
C ARG A 217 0.82 -2.27 -16.66
N ARG A 218 0.74 -3.33 -15.84
CA ARG A 218 -0.21 -3.35 -14.73
C ARG A 218 0.05 -2.21 -13.74
N TRP A 219 1.31 -1.95 -13.41
CA TRP A 219 1.65 -0.80 -12.54
C TRP A 219 1.20 0.53 -13.16
N LEU A 220 1.50 0.76 -14.43
CA LEU A 220 1.11 1.99 -15.11
C LEU A 220 -0.42 2.16 -15.16
N ASP A 221 -1.17 1.08 -15.36
CA ASP A 221 -2.63 1.11 -15.32
C ASP A 221 -3.15 1.45 -13.91
N LEU A 222 -2.52 0.94 -12.88
CA LEU A 222 -2.86 1.28 -11.49
C LEU A 222 -2.57 2.76 -11.19
N VAL A 223 -1.47 3.30 -11.69
CA VAL A 223 -1.15 4.73 -11.57
C VAL A 223 -2.22 5.58 -12.27
N ASP A 224 -2.64 5.18 -13.46
CA ASP A 224 -3.71 5.87 -14.18
C ASP A 224 -5.04 5.80 -13.42
N GLN A 225 -5.34 4.69 -12.78
CA GLN A 225 -6.56 4.50 -12.00
C GLN A 225 -6.60 5.39 -10.76
N TYR A 226 -5.52 5.41 -9.98
CA TYR A 226 -5.52 6.04 -8.66
C TYR A 226 -4.89 7.42 -8.63
N GLY A 227 -4.19 7.81 -9.68
CA GLY A 227 -3.44 9.06 -9.71
C GLY A 227 -2.07 8.94 -9.06
N VAL A 228 -1.34 10.05 -9.06
CA VAL A 228 0.06 10.13 -8.61
C VAL A 228 0.14 10.97 -7.35
N PRO A 229 0.69 10.45 -6.24
CA PRO A 229 0.92 11.25 -5.04
C PRO A 229 2.06 12.26 -5.26
N ASP A 230 2.03 13.33 -4.49
CA ASP A 230 3.12 14.32 -4.44
C ASP A 230 4.28 13.73 -3.63
N VAL A 231 5.11 12.92 -4.29
CA VAL A 231 6.23 12.22 -3.64
C VAL A 231 7.25 13.20 -3.05
N PRO A 232 7.65 14.29 -3.74
CA PRO A 232 8.55 15.27 -3.12
C PRO A 232 8.02 15.85 -1.82
N ALA A 233 6.74 16.21 -1.74
CA ALA A 233 6.12 16.73 -0.52
C ALA A 233 6.11 15.68 0.60
N LEU A 234 5.82 14.44 0.28
CA LEU A 234 5.85 13.32 1.24
C LEU A 234 7.28 13.07 1.75
N ALA A 235 8.26 13.07 0.85
CA ALA A 235 9.67 12.89 1.21
C ALA A 235 10.13 13.99 2.18
N ALA A 236 9.74 15.24 1.92
CA ALA A 236 10.03 16.36 2.83
C ALA A 236 9.35 16.21 4.18
N ARG A 237 8.06 15.82 4.18
CA ARG A 237 7.27 15.61 5.40
C ARG A 237 7.88 14.54 6.30
N PHE A 238 8.30 13.43 5.75
CA PHE A 238 8.85 12.30 6.49
C PHE A 238 10.38 12.32 6.58
N ARG A 239 11.03 13.35 6.04
CA ARG A 239 12.49 13.55 6.07
C ARG A 239 13.24 12.33 5.51
N MET A 240 12.79 11.84 4.37
CA MET A 240 13.40 10.74 3.65
C MET A 240 13.90 11.19 2.27
N ARG A 241 14.94 10.54 1.76
CA ARG A 241 15.39 10.75 0.39
C ARG A 241 14.37 10.19 -0.61
N MET A 242 14.53 10.59 -1.86
CA MET A 242 13.65 10.19 -2.97
C MET A 242 14.49 9.77 -4.18
N ILE A 243 14.03 8.78 -4.89
CA ILE A 243 14.61 8.35 -6.19
C ILE A 243 13.57 8.38 -7.31
#